data_10741ed1c879f171c1938f72e26148b4
#
_entry.id   10741ed1c879f171c1938f72e26148b4
#
_cell.length_a   1.000
_cell.length_b   1.000
_cell.length_c   1.000
_cell.angle_alpha   90.00
_cell.angle_beta   90.00
_cell.angle_gamma   90.00
#
_symmetry.space_group_name_H-M   'P 1'
#
loop_
_entity.id
_entity.type
_entity.pdbx_description
1 polymer ?
#
loop_
_entity_poly.entity_id
_entity_poly.type
_entity_poly.pdbx_seq_one_letter_code
_entity_poly.pdbx_strand_id
1 'polypeptide(L)'
;MKRLVLVLAGVCLVLVGCGKKASESIAEKLIEHQMAKDGIKGHVNISDGKVMVETKDGAATYAVGGGAKVPDTFPKDVQVYAGAKVTASVSMPNGQHLSLESSDSIEKIIAFYKSQMSGGGWKEEMSMNQGQSSMLVYKKETRTVSIVVASSGKNSQINLTVGGGN
;
A
#
# COMPACT_ATOMS: atom_id res chain seq x y z
N MET A 1 1.59 14.39 -9.13
CA MET A 1 1.56 13.33 -8.11
C MET A 1 0.99 13.78 -6.76
N LYS A 2 1.33 14.96 -6.20
CA LYS A 2 0.76 15.44 -4.92
C LYS A 2 -0.77 15.64 -4.91
N ARG A 3 -1.39 15.92 -6.05
CA ARG A 3 -2.85 16.19 -6.15
C ARG A 3 -3.72 14.93 -6.16
N LEU A 4 -3.19 13.79 -6.66
CA LEU A 4 -3.91 12.51 -6.69
C LEU A 4 -4.11 11.91 -5.28
N VAL A 5 -3.13 12.10 -4.40
CA VAL A 5 -3.17 11.59 -3.01
C VAL A 5 -4.24 12.29 -2.17
N LEU A 6 -4.52 13.57 -2.43
CA LEU A 6 -5.53 14.35 -1.70
C LEU A 6 -6.98 13.96 -2.05
N VAL A 7 -7.23 13.50 -3.28
CA VAL A 7 -8.57 13.07 -3.72
C VAL A 7 -8.98 11.75 -3.04
N LEU A 8 -8.03 10.86 -2.78
CA LEU A 8 -8.30 9.56 -2.15
C LEU A 8 -8.59 9.64 -0.64
N ALA A 9 -8.11 10.66 0.05
CA ALA A 9 -8.37 10.84 1.48
C ALA A 9 -9.85 11.15 1.81
N GLY A 10 -10.61 11.67 0.84
CA GLY A 10 -12.03 12.05 1.00
C GLY A 10 -13.03 10.89 0.87
N VAL A 11 -12.59 9.73 0.35
CA VAL A 11 -13.50 8.62 -0.03
C VAL A 11 -13.89 7.71 1.16
N CYS A 12 -13.16 7.75 2.26
CA CYS A 12 -13.42 6.87 3.41
C CYS A 12 -14.74 7.12 4.18
N LEU A 13 -15.47 8.16 3.88
CA LEU A 13 -16.64 8.61 4.70
C LEU A 13 -18.03 8.20 4.17
N VAL A 14 -18.15 7.60 2.99
CA VAL A 14 -19.46 7.42 2.34
C VAL A 14 -20.00 5.97 2.36
N LEU A 15 -19.30 5.01 2.95
CA LEU A 15 -19.65 3.57 2.85
C LEU A 15 -20.56 3.04 3.96
N VAL A 16 -21.29 3.88 4.67
CA VAL A 16 -22.25 3.42 5.69
C VAL A 16 -23.68 3.74 5.25
N GLY A 17 -24.30 2.81 4.55
CA GLY A 17 -25.75 2.82 4.40
C GLY A 17 -26.30 2.30 3.07
N CYS A 18 -27.01 1.18 3.12
CA CYS A 18 -27.99 0.64 2.16
C CYS A 18 -27.57 0.45 0.70
N GLY A 19 -27.36 -0.83 0.34
CA GLY A 19 -27.31 -1.29 -1.04
C GLY A 19 -25.90 -1.19 -1.67
N LYS A 20 -25.04 -2.20 -1.38
CA LYS A 20 -23.63 -2.21 -1.84
C LYS A 20 -23.43 -1.74 -3.28
N LYS A 21 -24.19 -2.24 -4.25
CA LYS A 21 -24.00 -1.90 -5.66
C LYS A 21 -24.42 -0.48 -6.05
N ALA A 22 -25.46 0.08 -5.42
CA ALA A 22 -25.90 1.44 -5.75
C ALA A 22 -24.97 2.51 -5.17
N SER A 23 -24.42 2.27 -3.97
CA SER A 23 -23.43 3.17 -3.36
C SER A 23 -22.07 3.15 -4.06
N GLU A 24 -21.64 1.98 -4.57
CA GLU A 24 -20.42 1.83 -5.35
C GLU A 24 -20.49 2.65 -6.64
N SER A 25 -21.57 2.53 -7.42
CA SER A 25 -21.73 3.28 -8.68
C SER A 25 -21.82 4.80 -8.50
N ILE A 26 -22.40 5.28 -7.39
CA ILE A 26 -22.42 6.72 -7.09
C ILE A 26 -21.02 7.19 -6.70
N ALA A 27 -20.30 6.42 -5.92
CA ALA A 27 -18.93 6.76 -5.51
C ALA A 27 -17.98 6.77 -6.71
N GLU A 28 -18.08 5.80 -7.63
CA GLU A 28 -17.32 5.77 -8.89
C GLU A 28 -17.48 7.09 -9.68
N LYS A 29 -18.72 7.48 -9.95
CA LYS A 29 -19.03 8.70 -10.70
C LYS A 29 -18.55 9.98 -10.00
N LEU A 30 -18.62 10.04 -8.67
CA LEU A 30 -18.11 11.16 -7.91
C LEU A 30 -16.59 11.29 -8.03
N ILE A 31 -15.87 10.17 -7.92
CA ILE A 31 -14.41 10.15 -8.06
C ILE A 31 -14.02 10.51 -9.49
N GLU A 32 -14.67 9.94 -10.50
CA GLU A 32 -14.43 10.26 -11.90
C GLU A 32 -14.67 11.75 -12.21
N HIS A 33 -15.74 12.31 -11.66
CA HIS A 33 -16.04 13.73 -11.78
C HIS A 33 -14.97 14.62 -11.15
N GLN A 34 -14.49 14.25 -9.97
CA GLN A 34 -13.41 14.97 -9.31
C GLN A 34 -12.09 14.84 -10.08
N MET A 35 -11.75 13.64 -10.55
CA MET A 35 -10.59 13.42 -11.41
C MET A 35 -10.62 14.29 -12.66
N ALA A 36 -11.79 14.36 -13.32
CA ALA A 36 -11.97 15.18 -14.50
C ALA A 36 -11.76 16.68 -14.24
N LYS A 37 -12.17 17.19 -13.09
CA LYS A 37 -11.90 18.58 -12.65
C LYS A 37 -10.40 18.84 -12.48
N ASP A 38 -9.65 17.84 -12.03
CA ASP A 38 -8.20 17.91 -11.88
C ASP A 38 -7.43 17.60 -13.18
N GLY A 39 -8.15 17.47 -14.30
CA GLY A 39 -7.60 17.19 -15.62
C GLY A 39 -7.15 15.74 -15.82
N ILE A 40 -7.52 14.83 -14.92
CA ILE A 40 -7.20 13.42 -15.00
C ILE A 40 -8.35 12.68 -15.69
N LYS A 41 -8.08 12.09 -16.86
CA LYS A 41 -9.04 11.24 -17.56
C LYS A 41 -8.80 9.79 -17.17
N GLY A 42 -9.83 9.11 -16.70
CA GLY A 42 -9.73 7.71 -16.29
C GLY A 42 -11.08 7.15 -15.90
N HIS A 43 -11.11 5.83 -15.70
CA HIS A 43 -12.24 5.10 -15.16
C HIS A 43 -11.96 4.62 -13.76
N VAL A 44 -13.00 4.62 -12.94
CA VAL A 44 -12.97 4.11 -11.56
C VAL A 44 -13.92 2.93 -11.44
N ASN A 45 -13.43 1.84 -10.88
CA ASN A 45 -14.24 0.68 -10.54
C ASN A 45 -14.10 0.38 -9.05
N ILE A 46 -15.22 0.27 -8.36
CA ILE A 46 -15.27 -0.07 -6.94
C ILE A 46 -15.98 -1.39 -6.77
N SER A 47 -15.28 -2.39 -6.26
CA SER A 47 -15.86 -3.69 -5.95
C SER A 47 -15.13 -4.35 -4.79
N ASP A 48 -15.89 -5.00 -3.89
CA ASP A 48 -15.35 -5.81 -2.80
C ASP A 48 -14.25 -5.16 -1.95
N GLY A 49 -14.38 -3.85 -1.69
CA GLY A 49 -13.40 -3.09 -0.92
C GLY A 49 -12.13 -2.76 -1.69
N LYS A 50 -12.15 -2.89 -3.01
CA LYS A 50 -11.08 -2.47 -3.92
C LYS A 50 -11.57 -1.29 -4.76
N VAL A 51 -10.67 -0.35 -5.01
CA VAL A 51 -10.86 0.76 -5.94
C VAL A 51 -9.79 0.63 -7.01
N MET A 52 -10.21 0.39 -8.24
CA MET A 52 -9.34 0.40 -9.41
C MET A 52 -9.51 1.71 -10.14
N VAL A 53 -8.41 2.37 -10.43
CA VAL A 53 -8.37 3.61 -11.21
C VAL A 53 -7.51 3.36 -12.44
N GLU A 54 -8.11 3.40 -13.61
CA GLU A 54 -7.42 3.28 -14.89
C GLU A 54 -7.27 4.66 -15.53
N THR A 55 -6.05 5.02 -15.86
CA THR A 55 -5.72 6.27 -16.56
C THR A 55 -4.83 5.97 -17.77
N LYS A 56 -4.59 6.97 -18.60
CA LYS A 56 -3.62 6.86 -19.72
C LYS A 56 -2.20 6.48 -19.27
N ASP A 57 -1.85 6.76 -18.02
CA ASP A 57 -0.52 6.51 -17.44
C ASP A 57 -0.44 5.13 -16.76
N GLY A 58 -1.49 4.32 -16.87
CA GLY A 58 -1.59 2.97 -16.33
C GLY A 58 -2.73 2.80 -15.31
N ALA A 59 -2.88 1.57 -14.84
CA ALA A 59 -3.87 1.22 -13.81
C ALA A 59 -3.26 1.26 -12.42
N ALA A 60 -4.00 1.81 -11.47
CA ALA A 60 -3.69 1.72 -10.05
C ALA A 60 -4.83 0.99 -9.32
N THR A 61 -4.47 0.04 -8.48
CA THR A 61 -5.43 -0.69 -7.65
C THR A 61 -5.18 -0.37 -6.19
N TYR A 62 -6.24 0.01 -5.49
CA TYR A 62 -6.25 0.29 -4.06
C TYR A 62 -7.20 -0.70 -3.39
N ALA A 63 -6.75 -1.37 -2.34
CA ALA A 63 -7.61 -2.22 -1.54
C ALA A 63 -7.40 -1.91 -0.06
N VAL A 64 -8.49 -1.84 0.70
CA VAL A 64 -8.47 -1.54 2.13
C VAL A 64 -9.35 -2.50 2.92
N GLY A 65 -9.04 -2.68 4.20
CA GLY A 65 -9.82 -3.51 5.12
C GLY A 65 -9.93 -4.96 4.67
N GLY A 66 -11.13 -5.50 4.65
CA GLY A 66 -11.41 -6.90 4.31
C GLY A 66 -11.08 -7.28 2.86
N GLY A 67 -11.03 -6.31 1.94
CA GLY A 67 -10.62 -6.50 0.54
C GLY A 67 -9.11 -6.47 0.31
N ALA A 68 -8.34 -6.02 1.30
CA ALA A 68 -6.89 -5.92 1.18
C ALA A 68 -6.22 -7.30 1.25
N LYS A 69 -5.40 -7.58 0.26
CA LYS A 69 -4.56 -8.79 0.17
C LYS A 69 -3.22 -8.41 -0.44
N VAL A 70 -2.24 -9.27 -0.26
CA VAL A 70 -0.99 -9.15 -1.02
C VAL A 70 -1.32 -9.33 -2.51
N PRO A 71 -1.00 -8.35 -3.38
CA PRO A 71 -1.24 -8.49 -4.81
C PRO A 71 -0.42 -9.63 -5.42
N ASP A 72 -0.98 -10.33 -6.40
CA ASP A 72 -0.26 -11.42 -7.10
C ASP A 72 1.01 -10.93 -7.82
N THR A 73 1.03 -9.63 -8.16
CA THR A 73 2.16 -8.93 -8.77
C THR A 73 3.21 -8.48 -7.75
N PHE A 74 2.98 -8.67 -6.44
CA PHE A 74 3.96 -8.28 -5.42
C PHE A 74 5.25 -9.11 -5.56
N PRO A 75 6.43 -8.48 -5.54
CA PRO A 75 7.70 -9.18 -5.76
C PRO A 75 7.92 -10.29 -4.76
N LYS A 76 8.14 -11.52 -5.25
CA LYS A 76 8.28 -12.72 -4.43
C LYS A 76 9.58 -12.75 -3.60
N ASP A 77 10.57 -11.96 -3.99
CA ASP A 77 11.84 -11.80 -3.28
C ASP A 77 11.78 -10.73 -2.17
N VAL A 78 10.61 -10.11 -1.98
CA VAL A 78 10.31 -9.25 -0.83
C VAL A 78 9.31 -9.98 0.07
N GLN A 79 9.80 -10.57 1.15
CA GLN A 79 8.95 -11.35 2.04
C GLN A 79 7.96 -10.46 2.79
N VAL A 80 6.70 -10.89 2.85
CA VAL A 80 5.69 -10.28 3.72
C VAL A 80 5.77 -10.93 5.09
N TYR A 81 5.75 -10.13 6.15
CA TYR A 81 5.86 -10.64 7.53
C TYR A 81 4.74 -11.64 7.85
N ALA A 82 5.14 -12.91 8.17
CA ALA A 82 4.25 -14.06 8.35
C ALA A 82 3.38 -13.85 9.56
N GLY A 83 2.65 -13.42 10.06
CA GLY A 83 1.86 -13.17 11.28
C GLY A 83 1.23 -11.78 11.26
N ALA A 84 1.42 -11.04 10.17
CA ALA A 84 0.76 -9.77 9.99
C ALA A 84 -0.47 -9.89 9.09
N LYS A 85 -1.49 -9.09 9.41
CA LYS A 85 -2.70 -8.94 8.61
C LYS A 85 -2.51 -7.78 7.64
N VAL A 86 -2.79 -8.00 6.36
CA VAL A 86 -2.82 -6.91 5.37
C VAL A 86 -4.04 -6.02 5.66
N THR A 87 -3.80 -4.73 5.84
CA THR A 87 -4.82 -3.72 6.10
C THR A 87 -5.08 -2.83 4.89
N ALA A 88 -4.05 -2.62 4.06
CA ALA A 88 -4.20 -1.95 2.78
C ALA A 88 -3.17 -2.45 1.77
N SER A 89 -3.49 -2.39 0.49
CA SER A 89 -2.56 -2.62 -0.60
C SER A 89 -2.79 -1.63 -1.73
N VAL A 90 -1.69 -1.18 -2.34
CA VAL A 90 -1.71 -0.29 -3.50
C VAL A 90 -0.76 -0.87 -4.53
N SER A 91 -1.26 -1.09 -5.75
CA SER A 91 -0.45 -1.45 -6.91
C SER A 91 -0.52 -0.34 -7.93
N MET A 92 0.62 0.09 -8.42
CA MET A 92 0.79 1.11 -9.44
C MET A 92 1.82 0.63 -10.47
N PRO A 93 1.85 1.19 -11.69
CA PRO A 93 2.84 0.78 -12.71
C PRO A 93 4.30 0.83 -12.23
N ASN A 94 4.64 1.81 -11.38
CA ASN A 94 6.02 2.07 -10.95
C ASN A 94 6.32 1.62 -9.52
N GLY A 95 5.41 0.87 -8.88
CA GLY A 95 5.65 0.40 -7.52
C GLY A 95 4.43 -0.13 -6.81
N GLN A 96 4.66 -0.72 -5.67
CA GLN A 96 3.62 -1.33 -4.85
C GLN A 96 3.81 -0.94 -3.38
N HIS A 97 2.70 -0.83 -2.69
CA HIS A 97 2.70 -0.53 -1.26
C HIS A 97 1.77 -1.49 -0.53
N LEU A 98 2.23 -2.01 0.60
CA LEU A 98 1.45 -2.80 1.53
C LEU A 98 1.49 -2.16 2.91
N SER A 99 0.32 -2.03 3.52
CA SER A 99 0.20 -1.76 4.95
C SER A 99 -0.25 -3.03 5.66
N LEU A 100 0.44 -3.37 6.75
CA LEU A 100 0.18 -4.57 7.53
C LEU A 100 0.11 -4.20 9.02
N GLU A 101 -0.58 -5.01 9.78
CA GLU A 101 -0.66 -4.90 11.23
C GLU A 101 -0.26 -6.23 11.88
N SER A 102 0.56 -6.17 12.93
CA SER A 102 1.02 -7.32 13.70
C SER A 102 0.98 -7.02 15.20
N SER A 103 0.76 -8.03 16.00
CA SER A 103 0.91 -7.96 17.47
C SER A 103 2.36 -8.12 17.95
N ASP A 104 3.28 -8.43 17.04
CA ASP A 104 4.70 -8.56 17.37
C ASP A 104 5.38 -7.20 17.59
N SER A 105 6.48 -7.19 18.36
CA SER A 105 7.25 -5.98 18.63
C SER A 105 8.02 -5.49 17.39
N ILE A 106 8.34 -4.19 17.38
CA ILE A 106 9.13 -3.55 16.31
C ILE A 106 10.46 -4.28 16.12
N GLU A 107 11.15 -4.62 17.22
CA GLU A 107 12.45 -5.28 17.19
C GLU A 107 12.39 -6.64 16.50
N LYS A 108 11.36 -7.44 16.79
CA LYS A 108 11.15 -8.75 16.17
C LYS A 108 10.90 -8.63 14.68
N ILE A 109 10.07 -7.66 14.28
CA ILE A 109 9.73 -7.40 12.87
C ILE A 109 10.97 -6.90 12.12
N ILE A 110 11.73 -5.99 12.69
CA ILE A 110 12.97 -5.45 12.09
C ILE A 110 14.03 -6.56 11.95
N ALA A 111 14.21 -7.40 12.95
CA ALA A 111 15.14 -8.54 12.89
C ALA A 111 14.78 -9.51 11.74
N PHE A 112 13.48 -9.79 11.57
CA PHE A 112 12.99 -10.59 10.44
C PHE A 112 13.39 -9.97 9.11
N TYR A 113 13.07 -8.68 8.89
CA TYR A 113 13.39 -8.05 7.61
C TYR A 113 14.88 -7.95 7.34
N LYS A 114 15.70 -7.63 8.33
CA LYS A 114 17.17 -7.64 8.19
C LYS A 114 17.69 -9.00 7.73
N SER A 115 17.19 -10.08 8.32
CA SER A 115 17.57 -11.44 7.94
C SER A 115 17.10 -11.80 6.52
N GLN A 116 15.83 -11.52 6.20
CA GLN A 116 15.26 -11.88 4.89
C GLN A 116 15.87 -11.09 3.73
N MET A 117 16.09 -9.79 3.92
CA MET A 117 16.62 -8.93 2.87
C MET A 117 18.08 -9.25 2.59
N SER A 118 18.91 -9.47 3.61
CA SER A 118 20.31 -9.88 3.40
C SER A 118 20.42 -11.25 2.73
N GLY A 119 19.60 -12.22 3.15
CA GLY A 119 19.54 -13.55 2.51
C GLY A 119 19.03 -13.50 1.06
N GLY A 120 18.21 -12.51 0.71
CA GLY A 120 17.68 -12.26 -0.63
C GLY A 120 18.62 -11.47 -1.56
N GLY A 121 19.82 -11.14 -1.13
CA GLY A 121 20.79 -10.37 -1.91
C GLY A 121 20.46 -8.89 -2.03
N TRP A 122 19.65 -8.35 -1.12
CA TRP A 122 19.36 -6.92 -1.02
C TRP A 122 20.45 -6.23 -0.21
N LYS A 123 20.94 -5.07 -0.68
CA LYS A 123 21.92 -4.25 0.01
C LYS A 123 21.20 -3.22 0.87
N GLU A 124 21.50 -3.18 2.16
CA GLU A 124 21.00 -2.15 3.07
C GLU A 124 21.65 -0.80 2.71
N GLU A 125 20.83 0.21 2.41
CA GLU A 125 21.28 1.59 2.15
C GLU A 125 21.02 2.48 3.36
N MET A 126 19.98 2.20 4.15
CA MET A 126 19.64 2.97 5.34
C MET A 126 19.01 2.07 6.40
N SER A 127 19.40 2.32 7.64
CA SER A 127 18.75 1.76 8.82
C SER A 127 18.64 2.85 9.87
N MET A 128 17.42 3.19 10.28
CA MET A 128 17.13 4.22 11.27
C MET A 128 16.21 3.65 12.34
N ASN A 129 16.51 3.92 13.60
CA ASN A 129 15.66 3.55 14.72
C ASN A 129 15.42 4.80 15.59
N GLN A 130 14.15 5.13 15.81
CA GLN A 130 13.70 6.28 16.60
C GLN A 130 12.80 5.84 17.79
N GLY A 131 13.09 4.70 18.39
CA GLY A 131 12.33 4.18 19.51
C GLY A 131 10.98 3.59 19.11
N GLN A 132 9.98 4.43 18.88
CA GLN A 132 8.64 3.97 18.51
C GLN A 132 8.46 3.73 17.00
N SER A 133 9.48 3.95 16.21
CA SER A 133 9.49 3.66 14.77
C SER A 133 10.88 3.29 14.29
N SER A 134 10.94 2.42 13.32
CA SER A 134 12.17 2.03 12.61
C SER A 134 11.94 2.04 11.11
N MET A 135 12.96 2.44 10.37
CA MET A 135 12.95 2.48 8.91
C MET A 135 14.18 1.75 8.37
N LEU A 136 13.96 0.87 7.42
CA LEU A 136 14.99 0.20 6.64
C LEU A 136 14.79 0.52 5.17
N VAL A 137 15.87 0.79 4.45
CA VAL A 137 15.86 0.95 3.00
C VAL A 137 16.87 0.00 2.40
N TYR A 138 16.43 -0.77 1.42
CA TYR A 138 17.24 -1.72 0.70
C TYR A 138 17.20 -1.45 -0.79
N LYS A 139 18.30 -1.77 -1.46
CA LYS A 139 18.42 -1.68 -2.91
C LYS A 139 18.90 -3.00 -3.50
N LYS A 140 18.32 -3.36 -4.65
CA LYS A 140 18.75 -4.48 -5.46
C LYS A 140 18.57 -4.11 -6.92
N GLU A 141 19.68 -3.98 -7.64
CA GLU A 141 19.69 -3.48 -9.03
C GLU A 141 19.00 -2.11 -9.13
N THR A 142 17.92 -2.00 -9.92
CA THR A 142 17.12 -0.78 -10.09
C THR A 142 15.98 -0.65 -9.08
N ARG A 143 15.75 -1.68 -8.26
CA ARG A 143 14.64 -1.72 -7.30
C ARG A 143 15.06 -1.22 -5.92
N THR A 144 14.13 -0.54 -5.27
CA THR A 144 14.28 -0.07 -3.89
C THR A 144 13.11 -0.59 -3.05
N VAL A 145 13.40 -1.06 -1.86
CA VAL A 145 12.41 -1.44 -0.85
C VAL A 145 12.58 -0.56 0.37
N SER A 146 11.50 0.10 0.78
CA SER A 146 11.42 0.83 2.04
C SER A 146 10.49 0.07 2.98
N ILE A 147 10.93 -0.17 4.21
CA ILE A 147 10.20 -0.86 5.26
C ILE A 147 10.14 0.09 6.45
N VAL A 148 8.95 0.52 6.80
CA VAL A 148 8.72 1.35 7.98
C VAL A 148 7.87 0.55 8.96
N VAL A 149 8.36 0.41 10.19
CA VAL A 149 7.65 -0.25 11.28
C VAL A 149 7.44 0.77 12.38
N ALA A 150 6.20 0.97 12.80
CA ALA A 150 5.87 1.93 13.86
C ALA A 150 4.90 1.33 14.86
N SER A 151 4.98 1.78 16.11
CA SER A 151 4.02 1.42 17.14
C SER A 151 2.64 2.01 16.84
N SER A 152 1.60 1.20 17.00
CA SER A 152 0.19 1.60 16.84
C SER A 152 -0.63 1.02 17.98
N GLY A 153 -0.60 1.69 19.12
CA GLY A 153 -1.24 1.24 20.34
C GLY A 153 -0.59 -0.04 20.89
N LYS A 154 -1.32 -1.17 20.87
CA LYS A 154 -0.80 -2.49 21.28
C LYS A 154 -0.17 -3.28 20.14
N ASN A 155 -0.29 -2.79 18.91
CA ASN A 155 0.16 -3.44 17.69
C ASN A 155 1.31 -2.67 17.07
N SER A 156 1.97 -3.28 16.11
CA SER A 156 2.94 -2.66 15.20
C SER A 156 2.33 -2.55 13.81
N GLN A 157 2.44 -1.37 13.21
CA GLN A 157 2.11 -1.14 11.80
C GLN A 157 3.36 -1.28 10.96
N ILE A 158 3.26 -2.03 9.87
CA ILE A 158 4.34 -2.27 8.93
C ILE A 158 3.93 -1.68 7.59
N ASN A 159 4.73 -0.82 7.02
CA ASN A 159 4.54 -0.27 5.69
C ASN A 159 5.70 -0.71 4.80
N LEU A 160 5.38 -1.50 3.77
CA LEU A 160 6.30 -1.95 2.75
C LEU A 160 6.06 -1.16 1.48
N THR A 161 7.08 -0.56 0.93
CA THR A 161 7.01 0.11 -0.38
C THR A 161 8.10 -0.46 -1.26
N VAL A 162 7.71 -0.97 -2.42
CA VAL A 162 8.63 -1.45 -3.46
C VAL A 162 8.49 -0.52 -4.65
N GLY A 163 9.59 0.05 -5.07
CA GLY A 163 9.67 0.92 -6.24
C GLY A 163 10.83 0.55 -7.15
N GLY A 164 10.76 1.00 -8.40
CA GLY A 164 11.75 0.70 -9.43
C GLY A 164 11.54 -0.68 -10.08
N GLY A 165 12.19 -0.92 -11.19
CA GLY A 165 12.10 -2.17 -11.94
C GLY A 165 11.05 -2.10 -13.05
N ASN A 166 11.37 -1.39 -14.08
CA ASN A 166 10.92 -1.63 -15.46
C ASN A 166 12.11 -2.10 -16.25
#